data_402f9d12ff085a3e4e6738bce5d983ec
#
_entry.id   402f9d12ff085a3e4e6738bce5d983ec
#
_cell.length_a   1.000
_cell.length_b   1.000
_cell.length_c   1.000
_cell.angle_alpha   90.00
_cell.angle_beta   90.00
_cell.angle_gamma   90.00
#
_symmetry.space_group_name_H-M   'P 1'
#
loop_
_entity.id
_entity.type
_entity.pdbx_description
1 polymer ?
#
loop_
_entity_poly.entity_id
_entity_poly.type
_entity_poly.pdbx_seq_one_letter_code
_entity_poly.pdbx_strand_id
1 'polypeptide(L)'
;MHTGIQFTGTLGPNASGRWYTFNWPATWHVVWYLMPDTPESAPELNWSVAVQRADANNVTYWITATNTAANTITFEGRYAVLNA
;
A
#
# COMPACT_ATOMS: atom_id res chain seq x y z
N MET A 1 14.85 -4.16 11.60
CA MET A 1 13.97 -3.82 10.48
C MET A 1 13.38 -5.08 9.88
N HIS A 2 12.11 -5.04 9.56
CA HIS A 2 11.41 -6.15 8.91
C HIS A 2 10.63 -5.61 7.71
N THR A 3 10.77 -6.26 6.56
CA THR A 3 10.08 -5.86 5.32
C THR A 3 9.29 -7.04 4.75
N GLY A 4 8.27 -6.73 3.97
CA GLY A 4 7.49 -7.78 3.32
C GLY A 4 6.51 -7.24 2.29
N ILE A 5 5.80 -8.18 1.68
CA ILE A 5 4.69 -7.91 0.78
C ILE A 5 3.41 -8.31 1.51
N GLN A 6 2.50 -7.36 1.69
CA GLN A 6 1.25 -7.61 2.41
C GLN A 6 0.12 -8.01 1.47
N PHE A 7 0.09 -7.43 0.28
CA PHE A 7 -0.96 -7.71 -0.70
C PHE A 7 -0.47 -7.42 -2.11
N THR A 8 -1.21 -7.93 -3.09
CA THR A 8 -1.06 -7.57 -4.49
C THR A 8 -2.38 -7.01 -5.00
N GLY A 9 -2.32 -6.09 -5.94
CA GLY A 9 -3.51 -5.50 -6.53
C GLY A 9 -3.35 -5.30 -8.03
N THR A 10 -4.48 -5.18 -8.72
CA THR A 10 -4.52 -4.91 -10.16
C THR A 10 -5.55 -3.82 -10.41
N LEU A 11 -5.15 -2.79 -11.16
CA LEU A 11 -6.00 -1.67 -11.51
C LEU A 11 -5.97 -1.44 -13.01
N GLY A 12 -7.14 -1.29 -13.62
CA GLY A 12 -7.25 -0.84 -15.01
C GLY A 12 -6.81 0.62 -15.16
N PRO A 13 -6.70 1.10 -16.41
CA PRO A 13 -6.29 2.48 -16.68
C PRO A 13 -7.19 3.49 -15.96
N ASN A 14 -6.57 4.44 -15.24
CA ASN A 14 -7.24 5.50 -14.49
C ASN A 14 -8.17 5.01 -13.37
N ALA A 15 -8.15 3.73 -13.03
CA ALA A 15 -8.96 3.16 -11.97
C ALA A 15 -8.31 3.38 -10.61
N SER A 16 -9.15 3.46 -9.59
CA SER A 16 -8.73 3.52 -8.19
C SER A 16 -9.27 2.33 -7.44
N GLY A 17 -8.52 1.90 -6.44
CA GLY A 17 -8.91 0.84 -5.53
C GLY A 17 -8.48 1.15 -4.12
N ARG A 18 -9.07 0.43 -3.16
CA ARG A 18 -8.80 0.61 -1.75
C ARG A 18 -8.57 -0.74 -1.10
N TRP A 19 -7.48 -0.84 -0.35
CA TRP A 19 -7.13 -2.03 0.42
C TRP A 19 -6.99 -1.64 1.87
N TYR A 20 -7.21 -2.60 2.77
CA TYR A 20 -6.94 -2.38 4.18
C TYR A 20 -6.24 -3.58 4.79
N THR A 21 -5.47 -3.33 5.82
CA THR A 21 -4.75 -4.32 6.59
C THR A 21 -4.80 -3.93 8.07
N PHE A 22 -4.92 -4.91 8.95
CA PHE A 22 -5.27 -4.66 10.34
C PHE A 22 -4.42 -5.49 11.30
N ASN A 23 -4.61 -5.25 12.59
CA ASN A 23 -3.90 -5.91 13.69
C ASN A 23 -2.39 -5.61 13.70
N TRP A 24 -2.00 -4.43 13.24
CA TRP A 24 -0.63 -3.97 13.37
C TRP A 24 -0.42 -3.40 14.78
N PRO A 25 0.67 -3.78 15.48
CA PRO A 25 0.95 -3.19 16.80
C PRO A 25 1.09 -1.67 16.70
N ALA A 26 0.44 -0.95 17.61
CA ALA A 26 0.46 0.51 17.61
C ALA A 26 1.86 1.09 17.89
N THR A 27 2.75 0.27 18.45
CA THR A 27 4.15 0.67 18.73
C THR A 27 5.07 0.52 17.52
N TRP A 28 4.61 -0.11 16.45
CA TRP A 28 5.43 -0.32 15.26
C TRP A 28 5.42 0.93 14.38
N HIS A 29 6.60 1.25 13.85
CA HIS A 29 6.79 2.31 12.86
C HIS A 29 6.71 1.67 11.48
N VAL A 30 5.55 1.73 10.85
CA VAL A 30 5.26 1.06 9.58
C VAL A 30 5.25 2.08 8.45
N VAL A 31 5.97 1.76 7.39
CA VAL A 31 6.00 2.55 6.16
C VAL A 31 5.46 1.67 5.03
N TRP A 32 4.62 2.26 4.19
CA TRP A 32 4.01 1.59 3.04
C TRP A 32 4.50 2.18 1.74
N TYR A 33 4.73 1.33 0.75
CA TYR A 33 4.83 1.79 -0.62
C TYR A 33 4.38 0.70 -1.59
N LEU A 34 3.89 1.15 -2.76
CA LEU A 34 3.33 0.28 -3.77
C LEU A 34 4.29 0.21 -4.96
N MET A 35 4.64 -1.02 -5.35
CA MET A 35 5.62 -1.24 -6.41
C MET A 35 4.92 -1.89 -7.60
N PRO A 36 4.78 -1.16 -8.72
CA PRO A 36 4.29 -1.77 -9.95
C PRO A 36 5.32 -2.76 -10.48
N ASP A 37 4.85 -3.84 -11.11
CA ASP A 37 5.71 -4.90 -11.61
C ASP A 37 6.13 -4.72 -13.07
N THR A 38 5.61 -3.70 -13.77
CA THR A 38 6.03 -3.38 -15.13
C THR A 38 6.44 -1.91 -15.22
N PRO A 39 7.50 -1.58 -16.00
CA PRO A 39 7.89 -0.18 -16.18
C PRO A 39 6.93 0.56 -17.13
N GLU A 40 6.81 1.88 -16.92
CA GLU A 40 6.07 2.79 -17.78
C GLU A 40 6.95 4.02 -18.04
N SER A 41 6.57 4.85 -19.01
CA SER A 41 7.37 6.04 -19.36
C SER A 41 7.09 7.25 -18.46
N ALA A 42 6.16 7.13 -17.53
CA ALA A 42 5.74 8.19 -16.62
C ALA A 42 5.30 7.59 -15.29
N PRO A 43 5.05 8.38 -14.24
CA PRO A 43 4.52 7.86 -12.98
C PRO A 43 3.22 7.07 -13.21
N GLU A 44 3.15 5.88 -12.63
CA GLU A 44 2.06 4.95 -12.92
C GLU A 44 1.16 4.65 -11.73
N LEU A 45 1.57 4.95 -10.52
CA LEU A 45 0.75 4.77 -9.32
C LEU A 45 0.88 5.98 -8.40
N ASN A 46 -0.28 6.47 -7.94
CA ASN A 46 -0.38 7.36 -6.79
C ASN A 46 -1.08 6.60 -5.66
N TRP A 47 -0.64 6.81 -4.43
CA TRP A 47 -1.34 6.20 -3.30
C TRP A 47 -1.32 7.11 -2.09
N SER A 48 -2.27 6.86 -1.21
CA SER A 48 -2.34 7.49 0.11
C SER A 48 -2.61 6.44 1.17
N VAL A 49 -2.18 6.73 2.38
CA VAL A 49 -2.36 5.84 3.53
C VAL A 49 -3.12 6.59 4.60
N ALA A 50 -4.27 6.05 5.00
CA ALA A 50 -5.02 6.54 6.14
C ALA A 50 -4.80 5.58 7.31
N VAL A 51 -4.62 6.14 8.50
CA VAL A 51 -4.29 5.38 9.70
C VAL A 51 -5.47 5.41 10.65
N GLN A 52 -5.92 4.22 11.04
CA GLN A 52 -6.98 4.07 12.02
C GLN A 52 -6.43 3.37 13.27
N ARG A 53 -6.48 4.07 14.40
CA ARG A 53 -6.18 3.43 15.68
C ARG A 53 -7.41 2.64 16.09
N ALA A 54 -7.44 1.35 15.74
CA ALA A 54 -8.61 0.50 15.92
C ALA A 54 -8.94 0.28 17.40
N ASP A 55 -7.91 0.16 18.23
CA ASP A 55 -8.03 0.10 19.69
C ASP A 55 -6.71 0.60 20.31
N ALA A 56 -6.54 0.41 21.63
CA ALA A 56 -5.37 0.90 22.33
C ALA A 56 -4.05 0.27 21.84
N ASN A 57 -4.10 -0.92 21.25
CA ASN A 57 -2.91 -1.70 20.90
C ASN A 57 -2.75 -1.94 19.41
N ASN A 58 -3.78 -1.73 18.60
CA ASN A 58 -3.80 -2.14 17.21
C ASN A 58 -4.16 -1.01 16.25
N VAL A 59 -3.57 -1.08 15.08
CA VAL A 59 -3.75 -0.10 14.01
C VAL A 59 -4.22 -0.81 12.74
N THR A 60 -5.15 -0.16 12.04
CA THR A 60 -5.56 -0.53 10.68
C THR A 60 -5.05 0.53 9.71
N TYR A 61 -4.44 0.09 8.62
CA TYR A 61 -4.02 0.97 7.53
C TYR A 61 -4.97 0.80 6.36
N TRP A 62 -5.45 1.94 5.84
CA TRP A 62 -6.30 2.01 4.65
C TRP A 62 -5.47 2.61 3.53
N ILE A 63 -5.28 1.85 2.45
CA ILE A 63 -4.42 2.25 1.34
C ILE A 63 -5.28 2.43 0.10
N THR A 64 -5.29 3.65 -0.42
CA THR A 64 -5.99 3.99 -1.66
C THR A 64 -4.97 4.18 -2.75
N ALA A 65 -5.12 3.48 -3.87
CA ALA A 65 -4.20 3.56 -5.00
C ALA A 65 -4.96 3.93 -6.27
N THR A 66 -4.32 4.73 -7.12
CA THR A 66 -4.85 5.12 -8.43
C THR A 66 -3.81 4.80 -9.50
N ASN A 67 -4.23 4.07 -10.52
CA ASN A 67 -3.42 3.83 -11.71
C ASN A 67 -3.52 5.05 -12.63
N THR A 68 -2.39 5.74 -12.84
CA THR A 68 -2.32 6.92 -13.70
C THR A 68 -1.79 6.59 -15.10
N ALA A 69 -1.53 5.32 -15.38
CA ALA A 69 -1.06 4.85 -16.68
C ALA A 69 -2.21 4.55 -17.63
N ALA A 70 -1.88 4.42 -18.90
CA ALA A 70 -2.85 4.04 -19.95
C ALA A 70 -3.06 2.52 -20.03
N ASN A 71 -2.31 1.74 -19.28
CA ASN A 71 -2.34 0.27 -19.25
C ASN A 71 -2.80 -0.24 -17.90
N THR A 72 -3.29 -1.47 -17.86
CA THR A 72 -3.57 -2.16 -16.61
C THR A 72 -2.27 -2.38 -15.85
N ILE A 73 -2.24 -2.07 -14.57
CA ILE A 73 -1.07 -2.20 -13.70
C ILE A 73 -1.35 -3.19 -12.59
N THR A 74 -0.46 -4.15 -12.42
CA THR A 74 -0.41 -5.03 -11.25
C THR A 74 0.74 -4.56 -10.36
N PHE A 75 0.52 -4.55 -9.06
CA PHE A 75 1.51 -4.03 -8.11
C PHE A 75 1.51 -4.82 -6.80
N GLU A 76 2.60 -4.69 -6.08
CA GLU A 76 2.75 -5.23 -4.73
C GLU A 76 2.59 -4.12 -3.70
N GLY A 77 1.78 -4.36 -2.68
CA GLY A 77 1.72 -3.51 -1.49
C GLY A 77 2.79 -3.96 -0.51
N ARG A 78 3.88 -3.20 -0.46
CA ARG A 78 5.07 -3.49 0.35
C ARG A 78 5.09 -2.67 1.61
N TYR A 79 5.67 -3.23 2.68
CA TYR A 79 5.82 -2.53 3.94
C TYR A 79 7.21 -2.71 4.53
N ALA A 80 7.57 -1.78 5.39
CA ALA A 80 8.74 -1.88 6.24
C ALA A 80 8.32 -1.53 7.67
N VAL A 81 8.73 -2.36 8.64
CA VAL A 81 8.62 -2.04 10.06
C VAL A 81 10.00 -1.61 10.53
N LEU A 82 10.17 -0.32 10.79
CA LEU A 82 11.47 0.28 11.01
C LEU A 82 12.09 -0.12 12.34
N ASN A 83 11.25 -0.43 13.33
CA ASN A 83 11.68 -0.74 14.69
C ASN A 83 11.39 -2.18 15.11
N ALA A 84 11.25 -3.07 14.17
CA ALA A 84 11.07 -4.50 14.45
C ALA A 84 12.31 -5.31 14.11
#